data_d77649e3c87d5496c16d7ba177b9b505
#
_entry.id   d77649e3c87d5496c16d7ba177b9b505
#
_cell.length_a   1.000
_cell.length_b   1.000
_cell.length_c   1.000
_cell.angle_alpha   90.00
_cell.angle_beta   90.00
_cell.angle_gamma   90.00
#
_symmetry.space_group_name_H-M   'P 1'
#
loop_
_entity.id
_entity.type
_entity.pdbx_description
1 polymer ?
#
loop_
_entity_poly.entity_id
_entity_poly.type
_entity_poly.pdbx_seq_one_letter_code
_entity_poly.pdbx_strand_id
1 'polypeptide(L)'
;KAAEARGEIEYKASENVANADYERVMREYATQGNQLILGEAFAVEAAARKVAKDFPKVSFLMGSSGKPQAPNFSVFDNFIQEPSYLAGMVAGGMSKSGKIGMVGGYPIPEVNRLMNAFMAGAKEVNPKVQFSITFINSWFDPPKAKEAAFAMIDKGADLLYAERFGVSDAAKERGKLAVGNVINTQDKYPDTVVASALWHMEPSIDRALKLVKDGKFTPEDYGPYSMMKHKGSELAPLGTFEKKVPAAIVAKVKAKEADILAGKFTVKVDDGQPKS
;
A
#
# COMPACT_ATOMS: atom_id res chain seq x y z
N LYS A 1 1.21 -3.86 18.04
CA LYS A 1 2.54 -4.37 18.51
C LYS A 1 3.47 -3.24 18.98
N ALA A 2 3.77 -2.19 18.17
CA ALA A 2 4.67 -1.11 18.59
C ALA A 2 4.12 -0.34 19.82
N ALA A 3 2.86 0.10 19.81
CA ALA A 3 2.23 0.77 20.94
C ALA A 3 2.12 -0.12 22.19
N GLU A 4 1.91 -1.42 22.02
CA GLU A 4 1.93 -2.40 23.10
C GLU A 4 3.32 -2.56 23.70
N ALA A 5 4.36 -2.61 22.86
CA ALA A 5 5.76 -2.65 23.33
C ALA A 5 6.16 -1.39 24.11
N ARG A 6 5.51 -0.24 23.82
CA ARG A 6 5.65 1.00 24.62
C ARG A 6 4.82 0.99 25.91
N GLY A 7 4.02 -0.05 26.16
CA GLY A 7 3.15 -0.16 27.33
C GLY A 7 1.91 0.75 27.30
N GLU A 8 1.52 1.21 26.13
CA GLU A 8 0.41 2.17 25.96
C GLU A 8 -0.97 1.51 25.85
N ILE A 9 -1.01 0.25 25.40
CA ILE A 9 -2.22 -0.52 25.14
C ILE A 9 -2.03 -2.00 25.46
N GLU A 10 -3.15 -2.71 25.65
CA GLU A 10 -3.27 -4.15 25.45
C GLU A 10 -3.73 -4.39 24.03
N TYR A 11 -3.04 -5.24 23.28
CA TYR A 11 -3.32 -5.52 21.88
C TYR A 11 -3.84 -6.94 21.67
N LYS A 12 -5.00 -7.06 21.03
CA LYS A 12 -5.58 -8.33 20.60
C LYS A 12 -5.77 -8.33 19.10
N ALA A 13 -5.52 -9.45 18.43
CA ALA A 13 -5.66 -9.57 16.99
C ALA A 13 -6.35 -10.87 16.57
N SER A 14 -7.12 -10.78 15.50
CA SER A 14 -7.60 -11.92 14.72
C SER A 14 -7.12 -11.75 13.28
N GLU A 15 -6.39 -12.72 12.78
CA GLU A 15 -5.86 -12.71 11.43
C GLU A 15 -6.66 -13.65 10.53
N ASN A 16 -6.69 -13.34 9.22
CA ASN A 16 -7.37 -14.16 8.20
C ASN A 16 -8.88 -14.39 8.47
N VAL A 17 -9.55 -13.38 9.02
CA VAL A 17 -10.99 -13.45 9.28
C VAL A 17 -11.75 -13.46 7.95
N ALA A 18 -12.55 -14.50 7.71
CA ALA A 18 -13.38 -14.57 6.52
C ALA A 18 -14.45 -13.47 6.53
N ASN A 19 -14.82 -12.96 5.33
CA ASN A 19 -15.83 -11.90 5.21
C ASN A 19 -17.14 -12.24 5.94
N ALA A 20 -17.58 -13.50 5.90
CA ALA A 20 -18.78 -13.96 6.58
C ALA A 20 -18.71 -13.89 8.12
N ASP A 21 -17.52 -13.97 8.69
CA ASP A 21 -17.26 -13.93 10.13
C ASP A 21 -16.94 -12.53 10.65
N TYR A 22 -16.68 -11.58 9.76
CA TYR A 22 -16.13 -10.27 10.12
C TYR A 22 -17.05 -9.51 11.09
N GLU A 23 -18.36 -9.46 10.80
CA GLU A 23 -19.33 -8.81 11.71
C GLU A 23 -19.32 -9.45 13.11
N ARG A 24 -19.28 -10.76 13.20
CA ARG A 24 -19.24 -11.50 14.47
C ARG A 24 -17.98 -11.16 15.27
N VAL A 25 -16.81 -11.22 14.63
CA VAL A 25 -15.52 -10.92 15.29
C VAL A 25 -15.46 -9.48 15.78
N MET A 26 -15.92 -8.51 14.97
CA MET A 26 -16.01 -7.12 15.42
C MET A 26 -16.91 -6.95 16.64
N ARG A 27 -18.09 -7.61 16.67
CA ARG A 27 -19.01 -7.57 17.82
C ARG A 27 -18.40 -8.19 19.06
N GLU A 28 -17.66 -9.29 18.92
CA GLU A 28 -16.93 -9.92 20.02
C GLU A 28 -15.92 -8.95 20.64
N TYR A 29 -15.08 -8.29 19.84
CA TYR A 29 -14.16 -7.28 20.34
C TYR A 29 -14.87 -6.10 21.02
N ALA A 30 -15.95 -5.60 20.44
CA ALA A 30 -16.71 -4.50 21.02
C ALA A 30 -17.34 -4.89 22.38
N THR A 31 -17.89 -6.11 22.47
CA THR A 31 -18.50 -6.65 23.70
C THR A 31 -17.47 -6.92 24.79
N GLN A 32 -16.23 -7.28 24.43
CA GLN A 32 -15.13 -7.49 25.36
C GLN A 32 -14.55 -6.20 25.96
N GLY A 33 -15.10 -5.02 25.60
CA GLY A 33 -14.70 -3.74 26.17
C GLY A 33 -13.47 -3.12 25.50
N ASN A 34 -13.11 -3.56 24.30
CA ASN A 34 -12.06 -2.89 23.55
C ASN A 34 -12.52 -1.47 23.18
N GLN A 35 -11.66 -0.47 23.45
CA GLN A 35 -11.97 0.94 23.26
C GLN A 35 -11.76 1.41 21.81
N LEU A 36 -10.84 0.79 21.09
CA LEU A 36 -10.53 1.04 19.69
C LEU A 36 -10.49 -0.28 18.93
N ILE A 37 -11.26 -0.38 17.86
CA ILE A 37 -11.22 -1.49 16.90
C ILE A 37 -10.66 -0.98 15.60
N LEU A 38 -9.58 -1.61 15.14
CA LEU A 38 -8.91 -1.36 13.88
C LEU A 38 -9.11 -2.56 12.96
N GLY A 39 -9.44 -2.33 11.69
CA GLY A 39 -9.57 -3.43 10.73
C GLY A 39 -9.72 -2.94 9.30
N GLU A 40 -9.57 -3.84 8.35
CA GLU A 40 -9.79 -3.56 6.94
C GLU A 40 -11.21 -3.95 6.55
N ALA A 41 -12.03 -2.96 6.19
CA ALA A 41 -13.44 -3.15 5.89
C ALA A 41 -13.80 -3.01 4.40
N PHE A 42 -12.82 -2.86 3.50
CA PHE A 42 -13.07 -2.63 2.07
C PHE A 42 -14.06 -3.61 1.44
N ALA A 43 -14.02 -4.88 1.83
CA ALA A 43 -14.92 -5.92 1.32
C ALA A 43 -16.18 -6.13 2.18
N VAL A 44 -16.26 -5.54 3.39
CA VAL A 44 -17.28 -5.81 4.41
C VAL A 44 -17.83 -4.54 5.04
N GLU A 45 -17.76 -3.44 4.33
CA GLU A 45 -18.04 -2.08 4.84
C GLU A 45 -19.42 -1.94 5.47
N ALA A 46 -20.46 -2.50 4.86
CA ALA A 46 -21.83 -2.44 5.38
C ALA A 46 -21.95 -3.10 6.77
N ALA A 47 -21.31 -4.25 6.94
CA ALA A 47 -21.28 -4.98 8.22
C ALA A 47 -20.50 -4.20 9.27
N ALA A 48 -19.33 -3.66 8.94
CA ALA A 48 -18.51 -2.86 9.85
C ALA A 48 -19.26 -1.60 10.33
N ARG A 49 -19.93 -0.89 9.44
CA ARG A 49 -20.72 0.31 9.77
C ARG A 49 -21.92 0.00 10.64
N LYS A 50 -22.56 -1.15 10.44
CA LYS A 50 -23.65 -1.63 11.29
C LYS A 50 -23.18 -1.88 12.71
N VAL A 51 -22.04 -2.58 12.87
CA VAL A 51 -21.46 -2.82 14.20
C VAL A 51 -21.12 -1.50 14.90
N ALA A 52 -20.52 -0.55 14.20
CA ALA A 52 -20.18 0.75 14.78
C ALA A 52 -21.41 1.50 15.31
N LYS A 53 -22.55 1.42 14.61
CA LYS A 53 -23.82 2.01 15.09
C LYS A 53 -24.34 1.35 16.36
N ASP A 54 -24.20 0.02 16.46
CA ASP A 54 -24.68 -0.75 17.61
C ASP A 54 -23.80 -0.55 18.86
N PHE A 55 -22.54 -0.11 18.67
CA PHE A 55 -21.57 0.15 19.73
C PHE A 55 -21.05 1.61 19.72
N PRO A 56 -21.93 2.60 19.99
CA PRO A 56 -21.59 4.02 19.81
C PRO A 56 -20.49 4.56 20.75
N LYS A 57 -20.14 3.80 21.81
CA LYS A 57 -19.06 4.15 22.75
C LYS A 57 -17.69 3.56 22.38
N VAL A 58 -17.65 2.66 21.40
CA VAL A 58 -16.41 2.07 20.89
C VAL A 58 -15.95 2.90 19.69
N SER A 59 -14.67 3.18 19.61
CA SER A 59 -14.07 3.87 18.47
C SER A 59 -13.67 2.88 17.39
N PHE A 60 -13.97 3.19 16.13
CA PHE A 60 -13.64 2.35 14.98
C PHE A 60 -12.75 3.13 14.01
N LEU A 61 -11.59 2.57 13.67
CA LEU A 61 -10.71 3.06 12.60
C LEU A 61 -10.59 1.97 11.54
N MET A 62 -11.28 2.14 10.42
CA MET A 62 -11.49 1.07 9.46
C MET A 62 -10.94 1.43 8.07
N GLY A 63 -10.26 0.47 7.45
CA GLY A 63 -9.87 0.54 6.04
C GLY A 63 -11.11 0.61 5.15
N SER A 64 -11.30 1.73 4.47
CA SER A 64 -12.50 2.01 3.68
C SER A 64 -12.24 3.14 2.69
N SER A 65 -12.77 3.00 1.47
CA SER A 65 -12.84 4.08 0.48
C SER A 65 -14.06 5.00 0.67
N GLY A 66 -14.89 4.74 1.69
CA GLY A 66 -16.05 5.54 2.03
C GLY A 66 -15.71 6.74 2.92
N LYS A 67 -16.72 7.45 3.35
CA LYS A 67 -16.59 8.61 4.26
C LYS A 67 -16.68 8.19 5.72
N PRO A 68 -16.08 8.96 6.65
CA PRO A 68 -16.32 8.80 8.09
C PRO A 68 -17.81 8.83 8.42
N GLN A 69 -18.21 8.14 9.49
CA GLN A 69 -19.61 8.07 9.94
C GLN A 69 -19.73 8.36 11.43
N ALA A 70 -20.56 9.34 11.79
CA ALA A 70 -20.89 9.62 13.18
C ALA A 70 -21.59 8.43 13.85
N PRO A 71 -21.38 8.22 15.17
CA PRO A 71 -20.57 9.06 16.05
C PRO A 71 -19.09 8.63 16.14
N ASN A 72 -18.67 7.45 15.61
CA ASN A 72 -17.50 6.73 16.07
C ASN A 72 -16.72 5.97 14.99
N PHE A 73 -17.06 6.13 13.70
CA PHE A 73 -16.45 5.39 12.60
C PHE A 73 -15.55 6.32 11.78
N SER A 74 -14.24 6.21 11.99
CA SER A 74 -13.20 6.83 11.18
C SER A 74 -12.76 5.88 10.07
N VAL A 75 -12.23 6.44 9.00
CA VAL A 75 -11.73 5.67 7.86
C VAL A 75 -10.24 5.94 7.65
N PHE A 76 -9.53 4.96 7.12
CA PHE A 76 -8.20 5.13 6.53
C PHE A 76 -8.16 4.47 5.16
N ASP A 77 -7.23 4.92 4.33
CA ASP A 77 -7.00 4.34 3.01
C ASP A 77 -5.51 4.42 2.67
N ASN A 78 -5.10 3.67 1.69
CA ASN A 78 -3.73 3.50 1.26
C ASN A 78 -3.34 4.61 0.26
N PHE A 79 -3.09 5.83 0.76
CA PHE A 79 -2.61 6.95 -0.06
C PHE A 79 -1.09 7.01 -0.13
N ILE A 80 -0.47 5.91 -0.63
CA ILE A 80 0.98 5.82 -0.82
C ILE A 80 1.40 6.00 -2.29
N GLN A 81 0.62 6.74 -3.06
CA GLN A 81 0.95 7.05 -4.46
C GLN A 81 2.26 7.82 -4.61
N GLU A 82 2.69 8.58 -3.59
CA GLU A 82 3.94 9.35 -3.63
C GLU A 82 5.16 8.44 -3.73
N PRO A 83 5.42 7.49 -2.80
CA PRO A 83 6.52 6.55 -2.95
C PRO A 83 6.32 5.56 -4.11
N SER A 84 5.08 5.24 -4.52
CA SER A 84 4.83 4.46 -5.73
C SER A 84 5.34 5.17 -6.98
N TYR A 85 5.14 6.49 -7.08
CA TYR A 85 5.68 7.31 -8.16
C TYR A 85 7.21 7.28 -8.18
N LEU A 86 7.85 7.47 -7.01
CA LEU A 86 9.31 7.41 -6.88
C LEU A 86 9.86 6.03 -7.24
N ALA A 87 9.20 4.96 -6.81
CA ALA A 87 9.54 3.58 -7.18
C ALA A 87 9.39 3.35 -8.69
N GLY A 88 8.38 3.97 -9.30
CA GLY A 88 8.20 4.02 -10.76
C GLY A 88 9.36 4.69 -11.48
N MET A 89 9.87 5.82 -10.95
CA MET A 89 11.06 6.47 -11.52
C MET A 89 12.30 5.55 -11.49
N VAL A 90 12.50 4.82 -10.38
CA VAL A 90 13.57 3.81 -10.30
C VAL A 90 13.35 2.73 -11.35
N ALA A 91 12.14 2.20 -11.47
CA ALA A 91 11.79 1.14 -12.42
C ALA A 91 12.00 1.57 -13.87
N GLY A 92 11.57 2.78 -14.24
CA GLY A 92 11.76 3.34 -15.58
C GLY A 92 13.23 3.49 -15.97
N GLY A 93 14.08 3.80 -14.95
CA GLY A 93 15.53 3.91 -15.14
C GLY A 93 16.28 2.57 -15.15
N MET A 94 15.68 1.52 -14.58
CA MET A 94 16.30 0.19 -14.47
C MET A 94 15.85 -0.79 -15.56
N SER A 95 14.67 -0.62 -16.14
CA SER A 95 14.19 -1.47 -17.22
C SER A 95 15.02 -1.25 -18.49
N LYS A 96 15.64 -2.30 -18.98
CA LYS A 96 16.43 -2.32 -20.21
C LYS A 96 15.57 -2.56 -21.45
N SER A 97 14.54 -3.39 -21.31
CA SER A 97 13.60 -3.69 -22.40
C SER A 97 12.60 -2.56 -22.63
N GLY A 98 12.42 -1.67 -21.63
CA GLY A 98 11.35 -0.70 -21.62
C GLY A 98 9.97 -1.33 -21.46
N LYS A 99 9.88 -2.62 -21.06
CA LYS A 99 8.62 -3.32 -20.81
C LYS A 99 8.51 -3.71 -19.36
N ILE A 100 7.47 -3.20 -18.69
CA ILE A 100 7.20 -3.44 -17.28
C ILE A 100 5.88 -4.19 -17.14
N GLY A 101 5.91 -5.31 -16.41
CA GLY A 101 4.71 -6.07 -16.05
C GLY A 101 4.15 -5.57 -14.71
N MET A 102 2.83 -5.52 -14.58
CA MET A 102 2.16 -5.08 -13.36
C MET A 102 1.05 -6.07 -12.98
N VAL A 103 1.15 -6.65 -11.81
CA VAL A 103 0.16 -7.61 -11.29
C VAL A 103 -0.50 -7.01 -10.06
N GLY A 104 -1.79 -6.70 -10.18
CA GLY A 104 -2.63 -6.17 -9.11
C GLY A 104 -3.64 -7.18 -8.57
N GLY A 105 -4.17 -6.92 -7.37
CA GLY A 105 -5.21 -7.74 -6.76
C GLY A 105 -6.57 -7.53 -7.43
N TYR A 106 -7.18 -6.39 -7.19
CA TYR A 106 -8.46 -5.97 -7.76
C TYR A 106 -8.36 -4.59 -8.39
N PRO A 107 -9.12 -4.29 -9.45
CA PRO A 107 -9.14 -2.97 -10.08
C PRO A 107 -10.02 -1.97 -9.29
N ILE A 108 -9.67 -1.72 -8.05
CA ILE A 108 -10.36 -0.79 -7.15
C ILE A 108 -9.52 0.49 -6.92
N PRO A 109 -10.12 1.59 -6.48
CA PRO A 109 -9.43 2.87 -6.29
C PRO A 109 -8.10 2.78 -5.56
N GLU A 110 -8.06 2.04 -4.45
CA GLU A 110 -6.87 1.81 -3.62
C GLU A 110 -5.68 1.25 -4.43
N VAL A 111 -5.91 0.21 -5.24
CA VAL A 111 -4.87 -0.44 -6.06
C VAL A 111 -4.55 0.41 -7.31
N ASN A 112 -5.59 0.95 -7.95
CA ASN A 112 -5.47 1.70 -9.19
C ASN A 112 -4.58 2.93 -9.02
N ARG A 113 -4.76 3.71 -7.95
CA ARG A 113 -3.97 4.93 -7.70
C ARG A 113 -2.48 4.65 -7.58
N LEU A 114 -2.10 3.52 -6.97
CA LEU A 114 -0.69 3.15 -6.81
C LEU A 114 -0.09 2.74 -8.16
N MET A 115 -0.81 1.93 -8.93
CA MET A 115 -0.38 1.49 -10.25
C MET A 115 -0.25 2.68 -11.21
N ASN A 116 -1.22 3.60 -11.21
CA ASN A 116 -1.19 4.81 -12.05
C ASN A 116 -0.03 5.73 -11.66
N ALA A 117 0.23 5.94 -10.37
CA ALA A 117 1.36 6.73 -9.90
C ALA A 117 2.70 6.10 -10.28
N PHE A 118 2.85 4.79 -10.11
CA PHE A 118 4.03 4.05 -10.56
C PHE A 118 4.27 4.22 -12.06
N MET A 119 3.24 4.07 -12.88
CA MET A 119 3.33 4.27 -14.33
C MET A 119 3.75 5.69 -14.69
N ALA A 120 3.20 6.69 -14.00
CA ALA A 120 3.54 8.09 -14.22
C ALA A 120 5.02 8.35 -13.89
N GLY A 121 5.52 7.85 -12.76
CA GLY A 121 6.92 7.96 -12.38
C GLY A 121 7.88 7.26 -13.36
N ALA A 122 7.51 6.07 -13.83
CA ALA A 122 8.31 5.35 -14.83
C ALA A 122 8.37 6.11 -16.16
N LYS A 123 7.25 6.67 -16.62
CA LYS A 123 7.19 7.49 -17.84
C LYS A 123 7.95 8.81 -17.73
N GLU A 124 8.06 9.40 -16.54
CA GLU A 124 8.87 10.63 -16.36
C GLU A 124 10.33 10.39 -16.69
N VAL A 125 10.86 9.21 -16.36
CA VAL A 125 12.25 8.83 -16.58
C VAL A 125 12.46 8.19 -17.96
N ASN A 126 11.51 7.36 -18.38
CA ASN A 126 11.51 6.68 -19.67
C ASN A 126 10.15 6.84 -20.37
N PRO A 127 9.96 7.91 -21.19
CA PRO A 127 8.69 8.14 -21.87
C PRO A 127 8.23 7.03 -22.83
N LYS A 128 9.14 6.13 -23.23
CA LYS A 128 8.85 5.03 -24.14
C LYS A 128 8.48 3.71 -23.42
N VAL A 129 8.46 3.71 -22.10
CA VAL A 129 8.11 2.52 -21.32
C VAL A 129 6.71 2.03 -21.65
N GLN A 130 6.58 0.72 -21.81
CA GLN A 130 5.31 0.03 -22.07
C GLN A 130 4.91 -0.81 -20.85
N PHE A 131 3.62 -0.92 -20.60
CA PHE A 131 3.09 -1.67 -19.46
C PHE A 131 2.20 -2.82 -19.93
N SER A 132 2.34 -3.96 -19.26
CA SER A 132 1.37 -5.07 -19.31
C SER A 132 0.71 -5.18 -17.95
N ILE A 133 -0.62 -5.11 -17.87
CA ILE A 133 -1.36 -5.02 -16.62
C ILE A 133 -2.31 -6.21 -16.51
N THR A 134 -2.33 -6.86 -15.35
CA THR A 134 -3.27 -7.95 -15.03
C THR A 134 -3.72 -7.84 -13.59
N PHE A 135 -5.03 -8.01 -13.35
CA PHE A 135 -5.60 -8.19 -12.02
C PHE A 135 -5.96 -9.65 -11.80
N ILE A 136 -5.52 -10.20 -10.68
CA ILE A 136 -5.75 -11.62 -10.37
C ILE A 136 -7.10 -11.89 -9.71
N ASN A 137 -7.86 -10.86 -9.36
CA ASN A 137 -9.13 -10.93 -8.63
C ASN A 137 -9.01 -11.74 -7.32
N SER A 138 -7.93 -11.53 -6.59
CA SER A 138 -7.68 -12.10 -5.27
C SER A 138 -6.75 -11.19 -4.47
N TRP A 139 -6.98 -11.10 -3.16
CA TRP A 139 -6.05 -10.42 -2.24
C TRP A 139 -4.83 -11.28 -1.92
N PHE A 140 -4.98 -12.60 -1.90
CA PHE A 140 -3.89 -13.53 -1.61
C PHE A 140 -4.00 -14.80 -2.43
N ASP A 141 -3.30 -14.83 -3.56
CA ASP A 141 -3.14 -16.00 -4.43
C ASP A 141 -1.75 -15.93 -5.09
N PRO A 142 -0.68 -16.23 -4.32
CA PRO A 142 0.70 -16.16 -4.83
C PRO A 142 0.95 -17.02 -6.08
N PRO A 143 0.41 -18.26 -6.21
CA PRO A 143 0.54 -19.03 -7.42
C PRO A 143 -0.01 -18.34 -8.66
N LYS A 144 -1.22 -17.78 -8.57
CA LYS A 144 -1.87 -17.07 -9.68
C LYS A 144 -1.13 -15.79 -10.07
N ALA A 145 -0.65 -15.04 -9.05
CA ALA A 145 0.16 -13.84 -9.29
C ALA A 145 1.48 -14.17 -9.97
N LYS A 146 2.12 -15.27 -9.56
CA LYS A 146 3.36 -15.78 -10.16
C LYS A 146 3.17 -16.20 -11.60
N GLU A 147 2.07 -16.90 -11.92
CA GLU A 147 1.73 -17.30 -13.29
C GLU A 147 1.50 -16.09 -14.20
N ALA A 148 0.74 -15.09 -13.71
CA ALA A 148 0.54 -13.83 -14.44
C ALA A 148 1.87 -13.10 -14.71
N ALA A 149 2.77 -13.08 -13.73
CA ALA A 149 4.10 -12.50 -13.87
C ALA A 149 4.95 -13.26 -14.92
N PHE A 150 4.94 -14.58 -14.93
CA PHE A 150 5.64 -15.36 -15.95
C PHE A 150 5.13 -15.04 -17.34
N ALA A 151 3.82 -14.96 -17.55
CA ALA A 151 3.25 -14.60 -18.84
C ALA A 151 3.71 -13.22 -19.34
N MET A 152 3.95 -12.26 -18.44
CA MET A 152 4.48 -10.94 -18.78
C MET A 152 5.98 -11.00 -19.12
N ILE A 153 6.76 -11.79 -18.38
CA ILE A 153 8.18 -12.02 -18.65
C ILE A 153 8.36 -12.67 -20.01
N ASP A 154 7.55 -13.68 -20.35
CA ASP A 154 7.61 -14.37 -21.64
C ASP A 154 7.27 -13.44 -22.82
N LYS A 155 6.52 -12.35 -22.57
CA LYS A 155 6.26 -11.25 -23.54
C LYS A 155 7.36 -10.16 -23.54
N GLY A 156 8.42 -10.36 -22.76
CA GLY A 156 9.61 -9.52 -22.74
C GLY A 156 9.67 -8.47 -21.65
N ALA A 157 8.80 -8.53 -20.63
CA ALA A 157 8.97 -7.69 -19.44
C ALA A 157 10.24 -8.10 -18.70
N ASP A 158 11.09 -7.12 -18.34
CA ASP A 158 12.31 -7.34 -17.59
C ASP A 158 12.27 -6.77 -16.17
N LEU A 159 11.18 -6.06 -15.86
CA LEU A 159 10.88 -5.54 -14.54
C LEU A 159 9.38 -5.69 -14.24
N LEU A 160 9.06 -6.05 -13.00
CA LEU A 160 7.69 -6.31 -12.55
C LEU A 160 7.31 -5.43 -11.35
N TYR A 161 6.10 -4.87 -11.36
CA TYR A 161 5.50 -4.24 -10.18
C TYR A 161 4.71 -5.30 -9.39
N ALA A 162 5.22 -5.62 -8.22
CA ALA A 162 4.69 -6.66 -7.34
C ALA A 162 3.69 -6.06 -6.34
N GLU A 163 2.49 -5.70 -6.82
CA GLU A 163 1.42 -5.31 -5.91
C GLU A 163 0.93 -6.53 -5.11
N ARG A 164 1.09 -7.74 -5.65
CA ARG A 164 0.74 -9.01 -4.98
C ARG A 164 1.95 -9.90 -4.73
N PHE A 165 1.86 -10.71 -3.67
CA PHE A 165 2.83 -11.78 -3.39
C PHE A 165 2.84 -12.81 -4.51
N GLY A 166 4.03 -13.39 -4.80
CA GLY A 166 4.26 -14.31 -5.90
C GLY A 166 4.95 -13.67 -7.12
N VAL A 167 4.74 -12.37 -7.35
CA VAL A 167 5.36 -11.65 -8.48
C VAL A 167 6.87 -11.57 -8.34
N SER A 168 7.37 -11.22 -7.15
CA SER A 168 8.81 -11.18 -6.87
C SER A 168 9.46 -12.56 -6.92
N ASP A 169 8.71 -13.64 -6.59
CA ASP A 169 9.17 -15.01 -6.76
C ASP A 169 9.38 -15.34 -8.25
N ALA A 170 8.43 -14.96 -9.11
CA ALA A 170 8.56 -15.13 -10.56
C ALA A 170 9.75 -14.35 -11.14
N ALA A 171 9.91 -13.10 -10.72
CA ALA A 171 11.04 -12.26 -11.13
C ALA A 171 12.37 -12.91 -10.75
N LYS A 172 12.50 -13.37 -9.51
CA LYS A 172 13.70 -14.06 -9.02
C LYS A 172 14.01 -15.32 -9.82
N GLU A 173 13.04 -16.18 -10.06
CA GLU A 173 13.22 -17.43 -10.82
C GLU A 173 13.66 -17.20 -12.27
N ARG A 174 13.25 -16.09 -12.87
CA ARG A 174 13.59 -15.74 -14.25
C ARG A 174 14.74 -14.73 -14.35
N GLY A 175 15.43 -14.41 -13.25
CA GLY A 175 16.53 -13.42 -13.23
C GLY A 175 16.09 -12.04 -13.70
N LYS A 176 14.86 -11.63 -13.37
CA LYS A 176 14.27 -10.32 -13.67
C LYS A 176 14.21 -9.48 -12.40
N LEU A 177 13.91 -8.20 -12.58
CA LEU A 177 13.78 -7.25 -11.49
C LEU A 177 12.31 -7.13 -11.04
N ALA A 178 12.11 -6.70 -9.79
CA ALA A 178 10.80 -6.38 -9.26
C ALA A 178 10.84 -5.09 -8.43
N VAL A 179 9.68 -4.46 -8.30
CA VAL A 179 9.41 -3.39 -7.34
C VAL A 179 8.36 -3.90 -6.36
N GLY A 180 8.67 -3.78 -5.06
CA GLY A 180 7.77 -4.15 -3.99
C GLY A 180 6.72 -3.08 -3.69
N ASN A 181 5.67 -3.46 -2.99
CA ASN A 181 4.58 -2.60 -2.57
C ASN A 181 4.22 -2.86 -1.11
N VAL A 182 3.86 -1.81 -0.37
CA VAL A 182 3.44 -1.79 1.04
C VAL A 182 4.56 -2.13 2.01
N ILE A 183 5.33 -3.18 1.79
CA ILE A 183 6.42 -3.63 2.67
C ILE A 183 7.74 -3.79 1.91
N ASN A 184 8.85 -3.64 2.62
CA ASN A 184 10.17 -3.95 2.05
C ASN A 184 10.42 -5.46 2.06
N THR A 185 10.63 -6.01 0.88
CA THR A 185 10.92 -7.45 0.69
C THR A 185 12.35 -7.71 0.20
N GLN A 186 13.23 -6.71 0.25
CA GLN A 186 14.63 -6.86 -0.20
C GLN A 186 15.40 -7.94 0.55
N ASP A 187 15.14 -8.13 1.84
CA ASP A 187 15.80 -9.21 2.63
C ASP A 187 15.54 -10.59 2.03
N LYS A 188 14.33 -10.81 1.50
CA LYS A 188 13.95 -12.05 0.82
C LYS A 188 14.44 -12.11 -0.64
N TYR A 189 14.54 -10.95 -1.26
CA TYR A 189 14.86 -10.82 -2.70
C TYR A 189 15.98 -9.79 -2.96
N PRO A 190 17.19 -9.96 -2.37
CA PRO A 190 18.25 -8.94 -2.37
C PRO A 190 18.78 -8.59 -3.76
N ASP A 191 18.68 -9.50 -4.73
CA ASP A 191 19.14 -9.30 -6.11
C ASP A 191 17.99 -9.10 -7.11
N THR A 192 16.77 -8.95 -6.61
CA THR A 192 15.56 -8.89 -7.44
C THR A 192 14.74 -7.61 -7.19
N VAL A 193 14.47 -7.28 -5.92
CA VAL A 193 13.65 -6.11 -5.56
C VAL A 193 14.51 -4.86 -5.52
N VAL A 194 14.32 -3.97 -6.50
CA VAL A 194 15.14 -2.77 -6.70
C VAL A 194 14.68 -1.56 -5.90
N ALA A 195 13.39 -1.52 -5.57
CA ALA A 195 12.75 -0.45 -4.81
C ALA A 195 11.44 -0.99 -4.21
N SER A 196 10.91 -0.32 -3.19
CA SER A 196 9.59 -0.62 -2.63
C SER A 196 8.94 0.66 -2.12
N ALA A 197 7.64 0.84 -2.41
CA ALA A 197 6.82 1.84 -1.76
C ALA A 197 6.33 1.27 -0.43
N LEU A 198 6.66 1.92 0.68
CA LEU A 198 6.29 1.45 2.03
C LEU A 198 5.09 2.19 2.56
N TRP A 199 4.26 1.49 3.32
CA TRP A 199 3.14 2.06 4.06
C TRP A 199 3.34 1.88 5.56
N HIS A 200 3.24 2.98 6.29
CA HIS A 200 3.37 3.03 7.74
C HIS A 200 2.05 3.44 8.37
N MET A 201 1.49 2.56 9.17
CA MET A 201 0.23 2.81 9.88
C MET A 201 0.42 3.54 11.21
N GLU A 202 1.66 3.69 11.68
CA GLU A 202 1.98 4.29 12.96
C GLU A 202 1.39 5.70 13.12
N PRO A 203 1.49 6.62 12.16
CA PRO A 203 0.90 7.96 12.31
C PRO A 203 -0.61 7.93 12.53
N SER A 204 -1.32 7.07 11.81
CA SER A 204 -2.77 6.89 11.94
C SER A 204 -3.14 6.26 13.27
N ILE A 205 -2.43 5.19 13.65
CA ILE A 205 -2.69 4.45 14.89
C ILE A 205 -2.39 5.33 16.11
N ASP A 206 -1.22 5.97 16.17
CA ASP A 206 -0.81 6.80 17.30
C ASP A 206 -1.77 8.00 17.49
N ARG A 207 -2.25 8.61 16.38
CA ARG A 207 -3.28 9.65 16.45
C ARG A 207 -4.59 9.11 17.03
N ALA A 208 -5.08 7.96 16.52
CA ALA A 208 -6.33 7.37 17.00
C ALA A 208 -6.23 7.01 18.49
N LEU A 209 -5.14 6.36 18.91
CA LEU A 209 -4.87 6.00 20.30
C LEU A 209 -4.87 7.24 21.21
N LYS A 210 -4.19 8.32 20.78
CA LYS A 210 -4.18 9.57 21.53
C LYS A 210 -5.58 10.14 21.70
N LEU A 211 -6.36 10.21 20.63
CA LEU A 211 -7.73 10.75 20.67
C LEU A 211 -8.67 9.90 21.53
N VAL A 212 -8.54 8.58 21.49
CA VAL A 212 -9.31 7.67 22.36
C VAL A 212 -8.95 7.88 23.82
N LYS A 213 -7.64 7.93 24.13
CA LYS A 213 -7.15 8.18 25.50
C LYS A 213 -7.61 9.53 26.06
N ASP A 214 -7.63 10.56 25.22
CA ASP A 214 -8.07 11.92 25.60
C ASP A 214 -9.61 12.04 25.64
N GLY A 215 -10.38 11.01 25.29
CA GLY A 215 -11.84 11.06 25.17
C GLY A 215 -12.34 11.99 24.06
N LYS A 216 -11.52 12.21 23.03
CA LYS A 216 -11.77 13.16 21.93
C LYS A 216 -11.88 12.50 20.56
N PHE A 217 -12.00 11.18 20.52
CA PHE A 217 -12.15 10.49 19.24
C PHE A 217 -13.44 10.92 18.53
N THR A 218 -13.31 11.41 17.33
CA THR A 218 -14.42 11.80 16.44
C THR A 218 -14.20 11.18 15.07
N PRO A 219 -15.26 10.95 14.29
CA PRO A 219 -15.13 10.43 12.94
C PRO A 219 -14.28 11.34 12.06
N GLU A 220 -13.20 10.81 11.50
CA GLU A 220 -12.23 11.52 10.69
C GLU A 220 -11.75 10.63 9.55
N ASP A 221 -11.36 11.25 8.43
CA ASP A 221 -10.62 10.57 7.36
C ASP A 221 -9.13 10.61 7.65
N TYR A 222 -8.57 9.44 7.95
CA TYR A 222 -7.14 9.24 8.23
C TYR A 222 -6.31 8.97 6.97
N GLY A 223 -6.93 8.89 5.79
CA GLY A 223 -6.23 8.67 4.53
C GLY A 223 -5.01 9.58 4.32
N PRO A 224 -5.13 10.91 4.57
CA PRO A 224 -3.99 11.83 4.45
C PRO A 224 -2.77 11.49 5.28
N TYR A 225 -2.93 10.77 6.41
CA TYR A 225 -1.80 10.34 7.25
C TYR A 225 -0.95 9.25 6.62
N SER A 226 -1.42 8.62 5.53
CA SER A 226 -0.62 7.69 4.72
C SER A 226 0.42 8.38 3.83
N MET A 227 0.33 9.71 3.65
CA MET A 227 1.24 10.46 2.79
C MET A 227 2.62 10.65 3.42
N MET A 228 3.65 10.83 2.57
CA MET A 228 5.06 11.00 2.99
C MET A 228 5.27 12.15 3.97
N LYS A 229 4.58 13.27 3.78
CA LYS A 229 4.65 14.44 4.69
C LYS A 229 4.26 14.13 6.13
N HIS A 230 3.46 13.09 6.35
CA HIS A 230 3.04 12.61 7.67
C HIS A 230 3.84 11.39 8.13
N LYS A 231 4.88 10.99 7.39
CA LYS A 231 5.66 9.76 7.63
C LYS A 231 4.81 8.48 7.55
N GLY A 232 3.67 8.56 6.88
CA GLY A 232 2.78 7.41 6.64
C GLY A 232 3.21 6.56 5.46
N SER A 233 4.18 7.02 4.68
CA SER A 233 4.80 6.25 3.62
C SER A 233 6.18 6.79 3.28
N GLU A 234 6.97 5.97 2.60
CA GLU A 234 8.29 6.33 2.09
C GLU A 234 8.71 5.42 0.94
N LEU A 235 9.66 5.86 0.13
CA LEU A 235 10.42 4.96 -0.73
C LEU A 235 11.45 4.24 0.14
N ALA A 236 11.44 2.91 0.14
CA ALA A 236 12.44 2.13 0.87
C ALA A 236 13.85 2.49 0.43
N PRO A 237 14.85 2.39 1.32
CA PRO A 237 16.26 2.45 0.91
C PRO A 237 16.52 1.45 -0.21
N LEU A 238 17.33 1.83 -1.21
CA LEU A 238 17.64 0.98 -2.36
C LEU A 238 18.48 -0.26 -1.98
N GLY A 239 19.07 -0.30 -0.79
CA GLY A 239 19.78 -1.44 -0.23
C GLY A 239 20.87 -1.96 -1.16
N THR A 240 20.83 -3.22 -1.55
CA THR A 240 21.79 -3.86 -2.45
C THR A 240 21.83 -3.25 -3.85
N PHE A 241 20.83 -2.46 -4.21
CA PHE A 241 20.73 -1.77 -5.50
C PHE A 241 21.27 -0.33 -5.48
N GLU A 242 21.64 0.22 -4.31
CA GLU A 242 22.08 1.62 -4.20
C GLU A 242 23.20 1.99 -5.21
N LYS A 243 24.14 1.06 -5.44
CA LYS A 243 25.23 1.23 -6.42
C LYS A 243 24.90 0.68 -7.81
N LYS A 244 23.78 -0.04 -7.97
CA LYS A 244 23.34 -0.65 -9.24
C LYS A 244 22.38 0.26 -10.00
N VAL A 245 21.60 1.10 -9.30
CA VAL A 245 20.75 2.12 -9.92
C VAL A 245 21.63 3.24 -10.46
N PRO A 246 21.48 3.68 -11.73
CA PRO A 246 22.29 4.76 -12.30
C PRO A 246 22.24 6.03 -11.43
N ALA A 247 23.40 6.63 -11.15
CA ALA A 247 23.50 7.81 -10.27
C ALA A 247 22.59 8.97 -10.71
N ALA A 248 22.42 9.16 -12.03
CA ALA A 248 21.49 10.17 -12.56
C ALA A 248 20.03 9.89 -12.19
N ILE A 249 19.63 8.62 -12.11
CA ILE A 249 18.28 8.23 -11.68
C ILE A 249 18.12 8.47 -10.18
N VAL A 250 19.09 8.05 -9.37
CA VAL A 250 19.08 8.30 -7.92
C VAL A 250 18.95 9.79 -7.62
N ALA A 251 19.72 10.64 -8.35
CA ALA A 251 19.64 12.10 -8.18
C ALA A 251 18.25 12.65 -8.53
N LYS A 252 17.65 12.20 -9.64
CA LYS A 252 16.29 12.60 -10.03
C LYS A 252 15.24 12.18 -8.99
N VAL A 253 15.32 10.95 -8.48
CA VAL A 253 14.41 10.42 -7.47
C VAL A 253 14.49 11.24 -6.17
N LYS A 254 15.73 11.51 -5.67
CA LYS A 254 15.94 12.33 -4.48
C LYS A 254 15.44 13.77 -4.64
N ALA A 255 15.64 14.37 -5.81
CA ALA A 255 15.11 15.71 -6.10
C ALA A 255 13.58 15.72 -6.12
N LYS A 256 12.97 14.72 -6.76
CA LYS A 256 11.50 14.58 -6.78
C LYS A 256 10.91 14.34 -5.40
N GLU A 257 11.54 13.48 -4.60
CA GLU A 257 11.17 13.25 -3.20
C GLU A 257 11.20 14.54 -2.39
N ALA A 258 12.26 15.33 -2.52
CA ALA A 258 12.36 16.64 -1.85
C ALA A 258 11.26 17.61 -2.31
N ASP A 259 10.91 17.63 -3.59
CA ASP A 259 9.82 18.47 -4.11
C ASP A 259 8.44 18.01 -3.59
N ILE A 260 8.20 16.70 -3.46
CA ILE A 260 6.98 16.15 -2.86
C ILE A 260 6.88 16.58 -1.39
N LEU A 261 7.95 16.36 -0.61
CA LEU A 261 7.97 16.71 0.81
C LEU A 261 7.83 18.22 1.06
N ALA A 262 8.36 19.04 0.16
CA ALA A 262 8.21 20.50 0.19
C ALA A 262 6.87 21.01 -0.36
N GLY A 263 6.01 20.13 -0.87
CA GLY A 263 4.74 20.50 -1.49
C GLY A 263 4.87 21.22 -2.85
N LYS A 264 6.04 21.19 -3.45
CA LYS A 264 6.30 21.78 -4.78
C LYS A 264 5.82 20.88 -5.92
N PHE A 265 5.73 19.59 -5.67
CA PHE A 265 5.20 18.61 -6.60
C PHE A 265 4.15 17.76 -5.91
N THR A 266 3.01 17.59 -6.56
CA THR A 266 1.92 16.74 -6.08
C THR A 266 1.73 15.57 -7.03
N VAL A 267 1.87 14.35 -6.53
CA VAL A 267 1.54 13.15 -7.29
C VAL A 267 0.02 13.08 -7.44
N LYS A 268 -0.46 13.00 -8.68
CA LYS A 268 -1.88 12.90 -8.97
C LYS A 268 -2.47 11.63 -8.36
N VAL A 269 -3.56 11.77 -7.63
CA VAL A 269 -4.42 10.64 -7.25
C VAL A 269 -5.30 10.31 -8.46
N ASP A 270 -5.12 9.12 -9.02
CA ASP A 270 -5.88 8.63 -10.16
C ASP A 270 -6.45 7.25 -9.82
N ASP A 271 -7.71 7.23 -9.42
CA ASP A 271 -8.43 6.04 -8.99
C ASP A 271 -9.00 5.22 -10.16
N GLY A 272 -8.85 5.72 -11.40
CA GLY A 272 -9.27 5.01 -12.60
C GLY A 272 -8.46 3.75 -12.85
N GLN A 273 -9.08 2.74 -13.44
CA GLN A 273 -8.36 1.50 -13.78
C GLN A 273 -7.19 1.81 -14.72
N PRO A 274 -5.96 1.39 -14.38
CA PRO A 274 -4.78 1.65 -15.22
C PRO A 274 -4.91 0.98 -16.57
N LYS A 275 -4.39 1.67 -17.60
CA LYS A 275 -4.43 1.21 -19.00
C LYS A 275 -3.01 1.04 -19.51
N SER A 276 -2.77 -0.06 -20.25
CA SER A 276 -1.53 -0.40 -20.93
C SER A 276 -1.18 0.61 -22.03
#